data_5aa59b4e182fa392df61169bc2542e51
#
_entry.id   5aa59b4e182fa392df61169bc2542e51
#
_cell.length_a   1.000
_cell.length_b   1.000
_cell.length_c   1.000
_cell.angle_alpha   90.00
_cell.angle_beta   90.00
_cell.angle_gamma   90.00
#
_symmetry.space_group_name_H-M   'P 1'
#
loop_
_entity.id
_entity.type
_entity.pdbx_description
1 polymer ?
#
loop_
_entity_poly.entity_id
_entity_poly.type
_entity_poly.pdbx_seq_one_letter_code
_entity_poly.pdbx_strand_id
1 'polypeptide(L)'
;MNPLRIHLQLIGMVILWGASWPWGRVVAQAMPTFVASSVRFFFAIIPLIIWLYAANRFKYAKQLRPNQWVGLLLTALLGIFGYSTFFIWGLKYVPAGQGTMVVASNPVFTMFFAILLFKEKWNHWVVLGMIIAISGSLLAMTKGNLTNLLQNFGFGQMLLLCALVCWVAYTLLARKVLIGIDSLTATTISSTFGFFMLTLATLWTESAEDWATVFQLNGSQWFSLLGLAFGSTVLAYAWYFDGVKHLGAGNASAYIILVPILGILFSAVWLNEQVDSSLIIGGILAVSGLGIMHWGRRLIK
;
A
#
# COMPACT_ATOMS: atom_id res chain seq x y z
N MET A 1 -18.46 16.33 -13.20
CA MET A 1 -17.51 16.90 -12.22
C MET A 1 -16.40 17.63 -12.95
N ASN A 2 -15.84 18.70 -12.34
CA ASN A 2 -14.72 19.44 -12.94
C ASN A 2 -13.49 18.51 -13.05
N PRO A 3 -12.87 18.35 -14.25
CA PRO A 3 -11.69 17.51 -14.44
C PRO A 3 -10.54 17.86 -13.47
N LEU A 4 -10.34 19.16 -13.21
CA LEU A 4 -9.32 19.64 -12.29
C LEU A 4 -9.47 19.05 -10.87
N ARG A 5 -10.71 18.93 -10.38
CA ARG A 5 -10.99 18.35 -9.06
C ARG A 5 -10.51 16.92 -8.97
N ILE A 6 -10.71 16.10 -10.00
CA ILE A 6 -10.28 14.69 -10.02
C ILE A 6 -8.74 14.59 -9.99
N HIS A 7 -8.05 15.44 -10.76
CA HIS A 7 -6.59 15.49 -10.73
C HIS A 7 -6.05 15.91 -9.35
N LEU A 8 -6.66 16.91 -8.71
CA LEU A 8 -6.29 17.32 -7.36
C LEU A 8 -6.54 16.22 -6.31
N GLN A 9 -7.63 15.47 -6.42
CA GLN A 9 -7.90 14.31 -5.56
C GLN A 9 -6.84 13.22 -5.75
N LEU A 10 -6.42 12.92 -6.98
CA LEU A 10 -5.37 11.94 -7.24
C LEU A 10 -4.00 12.40 -6.75
N ILE A 11 -3.68 13.70 -6.84
CA ILE A 11 -2.47 14.26 -6.24
C ILE A 11 -2.54 14.13 -4.71
N GLY A 12 -3.66 14.50 -4.09
CA GLY A 12 -3.88 14.33 -2.65
C GLY A 12 -3.74 12.87 -2.20
N MET A 13 -4.28 11.93 -2.96
CA MET A 13 -4.10 10.48 -2.72
C MET A 13 -2.62 10.08 -2.71
N VAL A 14 -1.84 10.55 -3.69
CA VAL A 14 -0.41 10.23 -3.77
C VAL A 14 0.36 10.84 -2.58
N ILE A 15 0.02 12.06 -2.18
CA ILE A 15 0.57 12.71 -0.98
C ILE A 15 0.30 11.86 0.27
N LEU A 16 -0.94 11.41 0.48
CA LEU A 16 -1.33 10.60 1.64
C LEU A 16 -0.67 9.22 1.64
N TRP A 17 -0.56 8.58 0.47
CA TRP A 17 0.16 7.31 0.37
C TRP A 17 1.67 7.47 0.52
N GLY A 18 2.27 8.56 0.04
CA GLY A 18 3.67 8.90 0.30
C GLY A 18 3.92 9.12 1.80
N ALA A 19 3.07 9.91 2.45
CA ALA A 19 3.17 10.19 3.89
C ALA A 19 2.92 8.95 4.77
N SER A 20 2.25 7.93 4.25
CA SER A 20 2.02 6.68 5.01
C SER A 20 3.31 5.96 5.40
N TRP A 21 4.43 6.19 4.73
CA TRP A 21 5.71 5.57 5.03
C TRP A 21 6.33 6.13 6.30
N PRO A 22 6.61 7.45 6.44
CA PRO A 22 7.08 8.01 7.69
C PRO A 22 6.08 7.82 8.84
N TRP A 23 4.78 7.97 8.60
CA TRP A 23 3.76 7.68 9.61
C TRP A 23 3.81 6.22 10.07
N GLY A 24 3.93 5.29 9.13
CA GLY A 24 4.06 3.86 9.44
C GLY A 24 5.28 3.56 10.29
N ARG A 25 6.43 4.21 10.02
CA ARG A 25 7.64 4.03 10.81
C ARG A 25 7.51 4.62 12.21
N VAL A 26 6.93 5.82 12.36
CA VAL A 26 6.65 6.40 13.69
C VAL A 26 5.78 5.46 14.53
N VAL A 27 4.70 4.96 13.95
CA VAL A 27 3.78 4.03 14.61
C VAL A 27 4.45 2.69 14.91
N ALA A 28 5.24 2.14 13.97
CA ALA A 28 5.96 0.88 14.13
C ALA A 28 6.98 0.91 15.27
N GLN A 29 7.59 2.08 15.52
CA GLN A 29 8.55 2.26 16.61
C GLN A 29 7.88 2.53 17.95
N ALA A 30 6.63 2.99 17.95
CA ALA A 30 5.91 3.36 19.16
C ALA A 30 5.10 2.23 19.77
N MET A 31 4.70 1.23 18.99
CA MET A 31 3.76 0.18 19.42
C MET A 31 4.14 -1.20 18.87
N PRO A 32 3.70 -2.29 19.52
CA PRO A 32 3.70 -3.63 18.95
C PRO A 32 2.94 -3.69 17.61
N THR A 33 3.38 -4.57 16.73
CA THR A 33 2.93 -4.60 15.33
C THR A 33 1.42 -4.84 15.19
N PHE A 34 0.90 -5.82 15.94
CA PHE A 34 -0.52 -6.15 15.85
C PHE A 34 -1.39 -5.12 16.54
N VAL A 35 -0.96 -4.55 17.69
CA VAL A 35 -1.65 -3.43 18.35
C VAL A 35 -1.76 -2.24 17.40
N ALA A 36 -0.64 -1.82 16.80
CA ALA A 36 -0.59 -0.70 15.86
C ALA A 36 -1.56 -0.90 14.67
N SER A 37 -1.53 -2.09 14.08
CA SER A 37 -2.40 -2.43 12.95
C SER A 37 -3.87 -2.50 13.35
N SER A 38 -4.20 -3.11 14.49
CA SER A 38 -5.58 -3.22 14.99
C SER A 38 -6.18 -1.85 15.29
N VAL A 39 -5.45 -1.00 16.01
CA VAL A 39 -5.91 0.35 16.34
C VAL A 39 -6.07 1.22 15.08
N ARG A 40 -5.13 1.12 14.12
CA ARG A 40 -5.26 1.79 12.83
C ARG A 40 -6.56 1.41 12.12
N PHE A 41 -6.85 0.11 12.00
CA PHE A 41 -8.05 -0.34 11.30
C PHE A 41 -9.32 -0.12 12.10
N PHE A 42 -9.27 -0.14 13.43
CA PHE A 42 -10.40 0.31 14.27
C PHE A 42 -10.86 1.73 13.87
N PHE A 43 -9.93 2.68 13.83
CA PHE A 43 -10.25 4.05 13.42
C PHE A 43 -10.64 4.15 11.94
N ALA A 44 -10.12 3.31 11.06
CA ALA A 44 -10.45 3.35 9.64
C ALA A 44 -11.82 2.78 9.31
N ILE A 45 -12.26 1.70 9.99
CA ILE A 45 -13.56 1.08 9.68
C ILE A 45 -14.75 1.93 10.08
N ILE A 46 -14.64 2.76 11.12
CA ILE A 46 -15.73 3.63 11.58
C ILE A 46 -16.23 4.56 10.44
N PRO A 47 -15.38 5.43 9.84
CA PRO A 47 -15.82 6.28 8.76
C PRO A 47 -16.17 5.51 7.48
N LEU A 48 -15.53 4.36 7.22
CA LEU A 48 -15.89 3.52 6.08
C LEU A 48 -17.31 2.95 6.21
N ILE A 49 -17.70 2.48 7.39
CA ILE A 49 -19.05 1.99 7.67
C ILE A 49 -20.06 3.12 7.59
N ILE A 50 -19.76 4.27 8.19
CA ILE A 50 -20.61 5.47 8.11
C ILE A 50 -20.82 5.87 6.63
N TRP A 51 -19.74 5.88 5.84
CA TRP A 51 -19.81 6.21 4.42
C TRP A 51 -20.59 5.18 3.62
N LEU A 52 -20.39 3.89 3.88
CA LEU A 52 -21.16 2.81 3.25
C LEU A 52 -22.67 2.99 3.50
N TYR A 53 -23.04 3.33 4.73
CA TYR A 53 -24.43 3.60 5.12
C TYR A 53 -24.96 4.86 4.44
N ALA A 54 -24.26 5.99 4.54
CA ALA A 54 -24.62 7.26 3.95
C ALA A 54 -24.77 7.21 2.41
N ALA A 55 -23.94 6.40 1.75
CA ALA A 55 -24.01 6.15 0.31
C ALA A 55 -25.13 5.16 -0.09
N ASN A 56 -25.92 4.67 0.87
CA ASN A 56 -26.96 3.66 0.68
C ASN A 56 -26.47 2.38 -0.03
N ARG A 57 -25.20 2.00 0.24
CA ARG A 57 -24.54 0.85 -0.38
C ARG A 57 -24.67 -0.43 0.46
N PHE A 58 -25.18 -0.33 1.69
CA PHE A 58 -25.36 -1.49 2.57
C PHE A 58 -26.29 -2.57 1.97
N LYS A 59 -27.24 -2.16 1.14
CA LYS A 59 -28.13 -3.09 0.40
C LYS A 59 -27.36 -4.04 -0.53
N TYR A 60 -26.25 -3.59 -1.12
CA TYR A 60 -25.43 -4.44 -2.00
C TYR A 60 -24.65 -5.48 -1.20
N ALA A 61 -24.22 -5.18 0.02
CA ALA A 61 -23.59 -6.16 0.90
C ALA A 61 -24.53 -7.33 1.20
N LYS A 62 -25.84 -7.09 1.35
CA LYS A 62 -26.84 -8.15 1.58
C LYS A 62 -27.09 -9.05 0.36
N GLN A 63 -26.72 -8.62 -0.82
CA GLN A 63 -26.94 -9.35 -2.09
C GLN A 63 -25.67 -10.13 -2.53
N LEU A 64 -24.60 -10.08 -1.74
CA LEU A 64 -23.36 -10.79 -2.06
C LEU A 64 -23.56 -12.31 -2.04
N ARG A 65 -23.02 -12.97 -3.05
CA ARG A 65 -23.02 -14.43 -3.17
C ARG A 65 -21.98 -15.04 -2.21
N PRO A 66 -22.14 -16.31 -1.76
CA PRO A 66 -21.17 -16.97 -0.88
C PRO A 66 -19.72 -16.89 -1.39
N ASN A 67 -19.50 -17.11 -2.69
CA ASN A 67 -18.17 -17.00 -3.29
C ASN A 67 -17.57 -15.59 -3.21
N GLN A 68 -18.39 -14.55 -3.23
CA GLN A 68 -17.93 -13.15 -3.07
C GLN A 68 -17.52 -12.88 -1.61
N TRP A 69 -18.22 -13.46 -0.62
CA TRP A 69 -17.83 -13.40 0.78
C TRP A 69 -16.46 -14.07 1.02
N VAL A 70 -16.24 -15.25 0.44
CA VAL A 70 -14.94 -15.93 0.49
C VAL A 70 -13.87 -15.08 -0.18
N GLY A 71 -14.18 -14.47 -1.34
CA GLY A 71 -13.28 -13.55 -2.02
C GLY A 71 -12.90 -12.34 -1.17
N LEU A 72 -13.87 -11.72 -0.49
CA LEU A 72 -13.64 -10.59 0.41
C LEU A 72 -12.81 -10.99 1.63
N LEU A 73 -13.03 -12.20 2.17
CA LEU A 73 -12.24 -12.74 3.27
C LEU A 73 -10.76 -12.96 2.85
N LEU A 74 -10.53 -13.54 1.67
CA LEU A 74 -9.20 -13.76 1.14
C LEU A 74 -8.49 -12.44 0.81
N THR A 75 -9.21 -11.46 0.28
CA THR A 75 -8.65 -10.11 0.05
C THR A 75 -8.35 -9.40 1.36
N ALA A 76 -9.14 -9.60 2.42
CA ALA A 76 -8.84 -9.10 3.76
C ALA A 76 -7.59 -9.76 4.35
N LEU A 77 -7.47 -11.09 4.20
CA LEU A 77 -6.31 -11.84 4.67
C LEU A 77 -5.01 -11.37 4.03
N LEU A 78 -5.00 -11.15 2.72
CA LEU A 78 -3.80 -10.73 2.00
C LEU A 78 -3.57 -9.22 2.08
N GLY A 79 -4.58 -8.41 1.74
CA GLY A 79 -4.43 -6.97 1.56
C GLY A 79 -4.47 -6.16 2.86
N ILE A 80 -5.16 -6.68 3.90
CA ILE A 80 -5.29 -5.98 5.17
C ILE A 80 -4.42 -6.65 6.24
N PHE A 81 -4.71 -7.89 6.59
CA PHE A 81 -4.00 -8.60 7.65
C PHE A 81 -2.53 -8.81 7.29
N GLY A 82 -2.24 -9.52 6.19
CA GLY A 82 -0.87 -9.86 5.81
C GLY A 82 -0.05 -8.62 5.45
N TYR A 83 -0.56 -7.79 4.54
CA TYR A 83 0.14 -6.57 4.13
C TYR A 83 0.43 -5.65 5.31
N SER A 84 -0.57 -5.32 6.15
CA SER A 84 -0.37 -4.38 7.25
C SER A 84 0.56 -4.92 8.32
N THR A 85 0.48 -6.22 8.64
CA THR A 85 1.39 -6.86 9.58
C THR A 85 2.83 -6.75 9.09
N PHE A 86 3.11 -7.21 7.88
CA PHE A 86 4.48 -7.19 7.35
C PHE A 86 4.98 -5.77 7.07
N PHE A 87 4.12 -4.85 6.68
CA PHE A 87 4.44 -3.45 6.47
C PHE A 87 4.88 -2.77 7.80
N ILE A 88 4.06 -2.83 8.84
CA ILE A 88 4.38 -2.22 10.13
C ILE A 88 5.58 -2.93 10.77
N TRP A 89 5.64 -4.26 10.70
CA TRP A 89 6.78 -5.00 11.26
C TRP A 89 8.08 -4.70 10.54
N GLY A 90 8.07 -4.65 9.20
CA GLY A 90 9.24 -4.29 8.39
C GLY A 90 9.75 -2.88 8.68
N LEU A 91 8.85 -1.93 8.87
CA LEU A 91 9.21 -0.54 9.21
C LEU A 91 9.81 -0.37 10.62
N LYS A 92 9.79 -1.38 11.47
CA LYS A 92 10.60 -1.37 12.71
C LYS A 92 12.11 -1.39 12.42
N TYR A 93 12.50 -2.07 11.34
CA TYR A 93 13.91 -2.38 11.04
C TYR A 93 14.46 -1.57 9.87
N VAL A 94 13.60 -1.16 8.93
CA VAL A 94 14.01 -0.48 7.69
C VAL A 94 13.61 0.99 7.72
N PRO A 95 14.50 1.93 7.36
CA PRO A 95 14.13 3.32 7.16
C PRO A 95 12.97 3.46 6.17
N ALA A 96 12.06 4.41 6.43
CA ALA A 96 10.84 4.54 5.66
C ALA A 96 11.13 4.85 4.18
N GLY A 97 12.11 5.72 3.89
CA GLY A 97 12.54 6.05 2.53
C GLY A 97 13.06 4.83 1.75
N GLN A 98 13.86 3.95 2.39
CA GLN A 98 14.29 2.70 1.77
C GLN A 98 13.13 1.70 1.61
N GLY A 99 12.25 1.62 2.59
CA GLY A 99 11.07 0.77 2.55
C GLY A 99 10.17 1.07 1.34
N THR A 100 10.01 2.36 0.97
CA THR A 100 9.23 2.74 -0.21
C THR A 100 9.76 2.10 -1.49
N MET A 101 11.07 1.90 -1.60
CA MET A 101 11.69 1.31 -2.78
C MET A 101 11.36 -0.17 -2.94
N VAL A 102 11.25 -0.92 -1.83
CA VAL A 102 10.81 -2.32 -1.88
C VAL A 102 9.42 -2.40 -2.51
N VAL A 103 8.49 -1.60 -1.97
CA VAL A 103 7.10 -1.63 -2.40
C VAL A 103 6.86 -0.88 -3.72
N ALA A 104 7.78 0.01 -4.14
CA ALA A 104 7.78 0.59 -5.48
C ALA A 104 7.86 -0.48 -6.59
N SER A 105 8.39 -1.67 -6.28
CA SER A 105 8.40 -2.81 -7.20
C SER A 105 7.03 -3.48 -7.39
N ASN A 106 6.01 -3.15 -6.60
CA ASN A 106 4.67 -3.74 -6.68
C ASN A 106 4.06 -3.76 -8.10
N PRO A 107 4.07 -2.65 -8.87
CA PRO A 107 3.50 -2.66 -10.22
C PRO A 107 4.24 -3.61 -11.16
N VAL A 108 5.55 -3.78 -10.97
CA VAL A 108 6.39 -4.68 -11.77
C VAL A 108 6.00 -6.13 -11.51
N PHE A 109 5.98 -6.55 -10.23
CA PHE A 109 5.58 -7.91 -9.87
C PHE A 109 4.12 -8.19 -10.22
N THR A 110 3.23 -7.23 -10.00
CA THR A 110 1.82 -7.36 -10.41
C THR A 110 1.70 -7.58 -11.91
N MET A 111 2.43 -6.81 -12.73
CA MET A 111 2.43 -6.97 -14.20
C MET A 111 3.04 -8.30 -14.63
N PHE A 112 4.17 -8.69 -14.04
CA PHE A 112 4.82 -9.97 -14.31
C PHE A 112 3.87 -11.15 -14.08
N PHE A 113 3.22 -11.21 -12.91
CA PHE A 113 2.26 -12.27 -12.61
C PHE A 113 0.97 -12.14 -13.42
N ALA A 114 0.54 -10.93 -13.81
CA ALA A 114 -0.60 -10.75 -14.70
C ALA A 114 -0.33 -11.31 -16.11
N ILE A 115 0.88 -11.16 -16.62
CA ILE A 115 1.30 -11.79 -17.88
C ILE A 115 1.24 -13.32 -17.74
N LEU A 116 1.79 -13.88 -16.67
CA LEU A 116 1.84 -15.33 -16.47
C LEU A 116 0.45 -15.95 -16.22
N LEU A 117 -0.36 -15.35 -15.34
CA LEU A 117 -1.61 -15.94 -14.86
C LEU A 117 -2.82 -15.59 -15.71
N PHE A 118 -2.84 -14.39 -16.30
CA PHE A 118 -3.96 -13.89 -17.10
C PHE A 118 -3.64 -13.74 -18.57
N LYS A 119 -2.40 -14.14 -18.99
CA LYS A 119 -1.95 -14.03 -20.38
C LYS A 119 -2.10 -12.61 -20.93
N GLU A 120 -1.84 -11.60 -20.08
CA GLU A 120 -1.84 -10.21 -20.55
C GLU A 120 -0.79 -9.99 -21.63
N LYS A 121 -1.14 -9.19 -22.61
CA LYS A 121 -0.21 -8.83 -23.69
C LYS A 121 0.90 -7.95 -23.11
N TRP A 122 2.10 -8.13 -23.64
CA TRP A 122 3.29 -7.35 -23.31
C TRP A 122 4.09 -6.98 -24.55
N ASN A 123 4.97 -6.02 -24.44
CA ASN A 123 5.92 -5.62 -25.48
C ASN A 123 7.29 -5.33 -24.85
N HIS A 124 8.28 -5.08 -25.68
CA HIS A 124 9.65 -4.79 -25.23
C HIS A 124 9.75 -3.58 -24.31
N TRP A 125 8.88 -2.56 -24.44
CA TRP A 125 8.85 -1.40 -23.56
C TRP A 125 8.36 -1.76 -22.16
N VAL A 126 7.39 -2.64 -22.05
CA VAL A 126 6.93 -3.15 -20.75
C VAL A 126 8.07 -3.88 -20.05
N VAL A 127 8.78 -4.78 -20.74
CA VAL A 127 9.90 -5.53 -20.16
C VAL A 127 11.07 -4.60 -19.79
N LEU A 128 11.43 -3.67 -20.67
CA LEU A 128 12.48 -2.68 -20.39
C LEU A 128 12.14 -1.84 -19.15
N GLY A 129 10.91 -1.35 -19.05
CA GLY A 129 10.45 -0.59 -17.90
C GLY A 129 10.51 -1.40 -16.60
N MET A 130 10.13 -2.69 -16.64
CA MET A 130 10.22 -3.59 -15.51
C MET A 130 11.68 -3.77 -15.04
N ILE A 131 12.61 -4.00 -15.97
CA ILE A 131 14.05 -4.18 -15.66
C ILE A 131 14.60 -2.91 -15.01
N ILE A 132 14.35 -1.74 -15.61
CA ILE A 132 14.82 -0.45 -15.07
C ILE A 132 14.25 -0.20 -13.67
N ALA A 133 12.95 -0.46 -13.47
CA ALA A 133 12.31 -0.24 -12.17
C ALA A 133 12.88 -1.15 -11.07
N ILE A 134 13.09 -2.44 -11.37
CA ILE A 134 13.72 -3.38 -10.41
C ILE A 134 15.16 -2.97 -10.11
N SER A 135 15.95 -2.63 -11.15
CA SER A 135 17.34 -2.19 -10.97
C SER A 135 17.43 -0.96 -10.08
N GLY A 136 16.52 0.02 -10.26
CA GLY A 136 16.43 1.20 -9.40
C GLY A 136 16.10 0.86 -7.96
N SER A 137 15.12 -0.02 -7.73
CA SER A 137 14.75 -0.47 -6.39
C SER A 137 15.89 -1.23 -5.71
N LEU A 138 16.59 -2.11 -6.41
CA LEU A 138 17.75 -2.84 -5.89
C LEU A 138 18.90 -1.89 -5.55
N LEU A 139 19.21 -0.91 -6.42
CA LEU A 139 20.24 0.08 -6.17
C LEU A 139 19.97 0.86 -4.87
N ALA A 140 18.73 1.31 -4.67
CA ALA A 140 18.31 2.01 -3.47
C ALA A 140 18.39 1.13 -2.22
N MET A 141 17.98 -0.14 -2.30
CA MET A 141 18.00 -1.08 -1.17
C MET A 141 19.42 -1.47 -0.75
N THR A 142 20.33 -1.60 -1.72
CA THR A 142 21.71 -2.05 -1.47
C THR A 142 22.69 -0.90 -1.19
N LYS A 143 22.18 0.33 -1.12
CA LYS A 143 23.00 1.54 -0.98
C LYS A 143 24.13 1.63 -2.04
N GLY A 144 23.80 1.21 -3.27
CA GLY A 144 24.74 1.23 -4.40
C GLY A 144 25.77 0.09 -4.41
N ASN A 145 25.78 -0.80 -3.43
CA ASN A 145 26.73 -1.90 -3.34
C ASN A 145 26.04 -3.25 -3.54
N LEU A 146 25.92 -3.68 -4.79
CA LEU A 146 25.29 -4.95 -5.16
C LEU A 146 26.06 -6.19 -4.67
N THR A 147 27.37 -6.07 -4.43
CA THR A 147 28.20 -7.20 -3.95
C THR A 147 27.83 -7.59 -2.51
N ASN A 148 27.31 -6.66 -1.74
CA ASN A 148 26.86 -6.86 -0.35
C ASN A 148 25.34 -7.07 -0.26
N LEU A 149 24.70 -7.48 -1.34
CA LEU A 149 23.24 -7.65 -1.38
C LEU A 149 22.74 -8.53 -0.22
N LEU A 150 23.40 -9.66 0.02
CA LEU A 150 23.03 -10.58 1.10
C LEU A 150 23.34 -10.03 2.51
N GLN A 151 24.38 -9.22 2.65
CA GLN A 151 24.74 -8.61 3.93
C GLN A 151 23.83 -7.43 4.30
N ASN A 152 23.39 -6.67 3.31
CA ASN A 152 22.48 -5.52 3.48
C ASN A 152 21.02 -5.93 3.47
N PHE A 153 20.71 -7.18 3.11
CA PHE A 153 19.36 -7.72 3.06
C PHE A 153 19.04 -8.40 4.39
N GLY A 154 18.52 -7.61 5.31
CA GLY A 154 18.17 -8.07 6.65
C GLY A 154 16.72 -8.52 6.81
N PHE A 155 16.37 -8.87 8.03
CA PHE A 155 15.03 -9.33 8.41
C PHE A 155 13.93 -8.33 8.04
N GLY A 156 14.18 -7.02 8.21
CA GLY A 156 13.20 -5.97 7.87
C GLY A 156 12.88 -5.91 6.38
N GLN A 157 13.89 -6.04 5.50
CA GLN A 157 13.70 -6.10 4.05
C GLN A 157 12.90 -7.34 3.64
N MET A 158 13.16 -8.49 4.28
CA MET A 158 12.39 -9.70 4.07
C MET A 158 10.91 -9.50 4.44
N LEU A 159 10.62 -8.86 5.57
CA LEU A 159 9.25 -8.54 5.95
C LEU A 159 8.56 -7.61 4.93
N LEU A 160 9.25 -6.59 4.42
CA LEU A 160 8.70 -5.72 3.39
C LEU A 160 8.49 -6.46 2.05
N LEU A 161 9.33 -7.46 1.72
CA LEU A 161 9.07 -8.36 0.58
C LEU A 161 7.82 -9.24 0.83
N CYS A 162 7.62 -9.72 2.04
CA CYS A 162 6.37 -10.41 2.38
C CYS A 162 5.15 -9.49 2.22
N ALA A 163 5.27 -8.21 2.62
CA ALA A 163 4.24 -7.21 2.37
C ALA A 163 3.99 -7.02 0.86
N LEU A 164 5.05 -6.92 0.06
CA LEU A 164 4.98 -6.86 -1.40
C LEU A 164 4.21 -8.07 -1.97
N VAL A 165 4.57 -9.29 -1.59
CA VAL A 165 3.91 -10.52 -2.04
C VAL A 165 2.43 -10.51 -1.66
N CYS A 166 2.10 -10.14 -0.42
CA CYS A 166 0.72 -10.02 0.03
C CYS A 166 -0.07 -9.02 -0.82
N TRP A 167 0.50 -7.85 -1.12
CA TRP A 167 -0.14 -6.83 -1.95
C TRP A 167 -0.33 -7.28 -3.40
N VAL A 168 0.67 -7.90 -4.01
CA VAL A 168 0.58 -8.45 -5.37
C VAL A 168 -0.51 -9.52 -5.43
N ALA A 169 -0.49 -10.48 -4.49
CA ALA A 169 -1.49 -11.54 -4.40
C ALA A 169 -2.90 -10.96 -4.19
N TYR A 170 -3.06 -9.98 -3.28
CA TYR A 170 -4.29 -9.24 -3.09
C TYR A 170 -4.79 -8.60 -4.39
N THR A 171 -3.91 -7.89 -5.11
CA THR A 171 -4.28 -7.17 -6.33
C THR A 171 -4.76 -8.13 -7.43
N LEU A 172 -4.04 -9.25 -7.62
CA LEU A 172 -4.38 -10.25 -8.62
C LEU A 172 -5.66 -11.02 -8.26
N LEU A 173 -5.83 -11.35 -6.97
CA LEU A 173 -7.03 -12.02 -6.47
C LEU A 173 -8.26 -11.10 -6.58
N ALA A 174 -8.14 -9.84 -6.13
CA ALA A 174 -9.19 -8.84 -6.18
C ALA A 174 -9.76 -8.66 -7.59
N ARG A 175 -8.90 -8.72 -8.61
CA ARG A 175 -9.30 -8.66 -10.02
C ARG A 175 -10.30 -9.75 -10.42
N LYS A 176 -10.24 -10.94 -9.80
CA LYS A 176 -11.14 -12.06 -10.09
C LYS A 176 -12.37 -12.07 -9.18
N VAL A 177 -12.16 -11.85 -7.88
CA VAL A 177 -13.20 -12.13 -6.88
C VAL A 177 -14.08 -10.93 -6.57
N LEU A 178 -13.64 -9.71 -6.89
CA LEU A 178 -14.41 -8.48 -6.66
C LEU A 178 -15.25 -8.04 -7.88
N ILE A 179 -15.36 -8.88 -8.91
CA ILE A 179 -16.18 -8.56 -10.08
C ILE A 179 -17.65 -8.39 -9.64
N GLY A 180 -18.23 -7.24 -10.00
CA GLY A 180 -19.62 -6.89 -9.66
C GLY A 180 -19.82 -6.38 -8.23
N ILE A 181 -18.76 -6.23 -7.44
CA ILE A 181 -18.81 -5.58 -6.13
C ILE A 181 -18.28 -4.15 -6.29
N ASP A 182 -19.02 -3.18 -5.79
CA ASP A 182 -18.51 -1.80 -5.80
C ASP A 182 -17.33 -1.63 -4.82
N SER A 183 -16.42 -0.73 -5.17
CA SER A 183 -15.16 -0.56 -4.47
C SER A 183 -15.33 -0.15 -3.01
N LEU A 184 -16.33 0.68 -2.68
CA LEU A 184 -16.58 1.10 -1.29
C LEU A 184 -17.04 -0.09 -0.45
N THR A 185 -17.98 -0.90 -0.96
CA THR A 185 -18.44 -2.14 -0.31
C THR A 185 -17.29 -3.11 -0.11
N ALA A 186 -16.49 -3.35 -1.16
CA ALA A 186 -15.34 -4.23 -1.08
C ALA A 186 -14.32 -3.76 -0.04
N THR A 187 -13.92 -2.49 -0.07
CA THR A 187 -12.96 -1.92 0.88
C THR A 187 -13.48 -1.98 2.30
N THR A 188 -14.74 -1.59 2.55
CA THR A 188 -15.31 -1.58 3.90
C THR A 188 -15.38 -2.99 4.48
N ILE A 189 -15.89 -3.97 3.74
CA ILE A 189 -16.03 -5.35 4.23
C ILE A 189 -14.65 -5.99 4.44
N SER A 190 -13.73 -5.84 3.46
CA SER A 190 -12.37 -6.39 3.61
C SER A 190 -11.62 -5.74 4.78
N SER A 191 -11.75 -4.41 4.96
CA SER A 191 -11.15 -3.72 6.13
C SER A 191 -11.75 -4.20 7.45
N THR A 192 -13.05 -4.46 7.49
CA THR A 192 -13.72 -4.98 8.68
C THR A 192 -13.23 -6.40 9.01
N PHE A 193 -13.17 -7.31 8.03
CA PHE A 193 -12.60 -8.64 8.24
C PHE A 193 -11.12 -8.57 8.67
N GLY A 194 -10.33 -7.72 8.01
CA GLY A 194 -8.93 -7.53 8.35
C GLY A 194 -8.75 -6.99 9.77
N PHE A 195 -9.59 -6.05 10.20
CA PHE A 195 -9.62 -5.55 11.58
C PHE A 195 -9.86 -6.69 12.57
N PHE A 196 -10.85 -7.53 12.36
CA PHE A 196 -11.12 -8.66 13.24
C PHE A 196 -9.94 -9.65 13.26
N MET A 197 -9.34 -9.96 12.11
CA MET A 197 -8.16 -10.84 12.06
C MET A 197 -6.98 -10.25 12.84
N LEU A 198 -6.70 -8.95 12.66
CA LEU A 198 -5.64 -8.24 13.38
C LEU A 198 -5.91 -8.21 14.88
N THR A 199 -7.15 -7.92 15.29
CA THR A 199 -7.53 -7.91 16.71
C THR A 199 -7.42 -9.29 17.33
N LEU A 200 -7.84 -10.34 16.64
CA LEU A 200 -7.66 -11.71 17.12
C LEU A 200 -6.17 -12.08 17.26
N ALA A 201 -5.35 -11.71 16.28
CA ALA A 201 -3.90 -11.90 16.38
C ALA A 201 -3.31 -11.12 17.57
N THR A 202 -3.73 -9.87 17.77
CA THR A 202 -3.30 -9.06 18.92
C THR A 202 -3.67 -9.72 20.25
N LEU A 203 -4.91 -10.20 20.39
CA LEU A 203 -5.36 -10.86 21.61
C LEU A 203 -4.62 -12.18 21.91
N TRP A 204 -4.07 -12.81 20.87
CA TRP A 204 -3.32 -14.07 21.02
C TRP A 204 -1.83 -13.87 21.28
N THR A 205 -1.23 -12.81 20.71
CA THR A 205 0.23 -12.63 20.68
C THR A 205 0.74 -11.52 21.58
N GLU A 206 -0.11 -10.54 21.93
CA GLU A 206 0.30 -9.32 22.64
C GLU A 206 -0.32 -9.29 24.05
N SER A 207 0.42 -8.76 25.01
CA SER A 207 -0.01 -8.65 26.41
C SER A 207 -0.92 -7.43 26.66
N ALA A 208 -1.49 -7.35 27.85
CA ALA A 208 -2.22 -6.14 28.29
C ALA A 208 -1.31 -4.91 28.36
N GLU A 209 -0.02 -5.09 28.67
CA GLU A 209 0.98 -4.02 28.70
C GLU A 209 1.25 -3.48 27.28
N ASP A 210 1.25 -4.35 26.29
CA ASP A 210 1.37 -3.96 24.88
C ASP A 210 0.20 -3.08 24.42
N TRP A 211 -1.02 -3.39 24.86
CA TRP A 211 -2.19 -2.55 24.63
C TRP A 211 -2.10 -1.20 25.35
N ALA A 212 -1.49 -1.15 26.55
CA ALA A 212 -1.29 0.09 27.28
C ALA A 212 -0.41 1.10 26.54
N THR A 213 0.45 0.65 25.61
CA THR A 213 1.28 1.54 24.77
C THR A 213 0.44 2.53 23.96
N VAL A 214 -0.80 2.20 23.61
CA VAL A 214 -1.72 3.10 22.89
C VAL A 214 -1.98 4.37 23.69
N PHE A 215 -2.12 4.26 25.03
CA PHE A 215 -2.40 5.40 25.90
C PHE A 215 -1.15 6.23 26.22
N GLN A 216 0.03 5.71 25.87
CA GLN A 216 1.32 6.38 26.06
C GLN A 216 1.78 7.16 24.83
N LEU A 217 1.02 7.10 23.73
CA LEU A 217 1.37 7.78 22.48
C LEU A 217 1.38 9.31 22.69
N ASN A 218 2.42 9.95 22.19
CA ASN A 218 2.50 11.40 22.12
C ASN A 218 1.72 11.96 20.91
N GLY A 219 1.60 13.28 20.82
CA GLY A 219 0.81 13.95 19.76
C GLY A 219 1.27 13.61 18.34
N SER A 220 2.58 13.49 18.08
CA SER A 220 3.13 13.13 16.77
C SER A 220 2.81 11.67 16.40
N GLN A 221 2.85 10.77 17.35
CA GLN A 221 2.51 9.36 17.17
C GLN A 221 1.02 9.18 16.89
N TRP A 222 0.16 9.88 17.66
CA TRP A 222 -1.29 9.93 17.38
C TRP A 222 -1.59 10.51 16.00
N PHE A 223 -0.95 11.62 15.63
CA PHE A 223 -1.10 12.21 14.30
C PHE A 223 -0.73 11.21 13.20
N SER A 224 0.37 10.48 13.37
CA SER A 224 0.83 9.46 12.43
C SER A 224 -0.16 8.28 12.33
N LEU A 225 -0.67 7.79 13.46
CA LEU A 225 -1.64 6.70 13.52
C LEU A 225 -2.97 7.09 12.85
N LEU A 226 -3.50 8.27 13.17
CA LEU A 226 -4.74 8.79 12.56
C LEU A 226 -4.53 9.17 11.09
N GLY A 227 -3.34 9.65 10.72
CA GLY A 227 -2.93 9.86 9.33
C GLY A 227 -2.96 8.56 8.51
N LEU A 228 -2.48 7.46 9.09
CA LEU A 228 -2.60 6.13 8.48
C LEU A 228 -4.06 5.67 8.37
N ALA A 229 -4.86 5.86 9.42
CA ALA A 229 -6.24 5.39 9.45
C ALA A 229 -7.13 6.22 8.50
N PHE A 230 -7.21 7.53 8.71
CA PHE A 230 -8.11 8.39 7.95
C PHE A 230 -7.51 8.85 6.63
N GLY A 231 -6.24 9.24 6.62
CA GLY A 231 -5.56 9.76 5.45
C GLY A 231 -5.34 8.66 4.41
N SER A 232 -4.48 7.71 4.70
CA SER A 232 -4.05 6.73 3.71
C SER A 232 -5.05 5.58 3.50
N THR A 233 -5.90 5.25 4.49
CA THR A 233 -6.86 4.14 4.34
C THR A 233 -8.25 4.62 3.89
N VAL A 234 -8.79 5.72 4.43
CA VAL A 234 -10.13 6.16 4.06
C VAL A 234 -10.09 7.15 2.89
N LEU A 235 -9.42 8.28 3.09
CA LEU A 235 -9.47 9.40 2.15
C LEU A 235 -8.74 9.11 0.85
N ALA A 236 -7.54 8.53 0.93
CA ALA A 236 -6.76 8.19 -0.26
C ALA A 236 -7.47 7.15 -1.13
N TYR A 237 -8.07 6.12 -0.54
CA TYR A 237 -8.88 5.16 -1.32
C TYR A 237 -10.12 5.81 -1.92
N ALA A 238 -10.80 6.72 -1.19
CA ALA A 238 -11.94 7.47 -1.72
C ALA A 238 -11.56 8.22 -3.00
N TRP A 239 -10.47 8.98 -2.94
CA TRP A 239 -9.97 9.76 -4.07
C TRP A 239 -9.45 8.89 -5.20
N TYR A 240 -8.81 7.76 -4.89
CA TYR A 240 -8.39 6.80 -5.90
C TYR A 240 -9.58 6.23 -6.68
N PHE A 241 -10.63 5.80 -5.98
CA PHE A 241 -11.83 5.25 -6.63
C PHE A 241 -12.60 6.28 -7.45
N ASP A 242 -12.66 7.53 -6.99
CA ASP A 242 -13.21 8.63 -7.80
C ASP A 242 -12.36 8.83 -9.07
N GLY A 243 -11.05 8.79 -8.95
CA GLY A 243 -10.14 8.84 -10.10
C GLY A 243 -10.37 7.69 -11.08
N VAL A 244 -10.46 6.45 -10.57
CA VAL A 244 -10.75 5.26 -11.40
C VAL A 244 -12.08 5.39 -12.13
N LYS A 245 -13.11 5.88 -11.43
CA LYS A 245 -14.45 6.06 -12.01
C LYS A 245 -14.47 7.06 -13.17
N HIS A 246 -13.73 8.17 -13.07
CA HIS A 246 -13.80 9.26 -14.05
C HIS A 246 -12.71 9.23 -15.11
N LEU A 247 -11.50 8.78 -14.79
CA LEU A 247 -10.36 8.74 -15.72
C LEU A 247 -10.02 7.32 -16.20
N GLY A 248 -10.63 6.31 -15.59
CA GLY A 248 -10.28 4.90 -15.79
C GLY A 248 -9.09 4.44 -14.95
N ALA A 249 -9.04 3.14 -14.65
CA ALA A 249 -8.04 2.54 -13.75
C ALA A 249 -6.60 2.80 -14.22
N GLY A 250 -6.35 2.74 -15.54
CA GLY A 250 -5.01 2.96 -16.10
C GLY A 250 -4.47 4.37 -15.85
N ASN A 251 -5.31 5.40 -16.03
CA ASN A 251 -4.89 6.78 -15.80
C ASN A 251 -4.79 7.11 -14.30
N ALA A 252 -5.71 6.61 -13.48
CA ALA A 252 -5.65 6.81 -12.03
C ALA A 252 -4.41 6.13 -11.41
N SER A 253 -4.06 4.91 -11.85
CA SER A 253 -2.88 4.20 -11.34
C SER A 253 -1.55 4.83 -11.77
N ALA A 254 -1.52 5.64 -12.84
CA ALA A 254 -0.33 6.35 -13.25
C ALA A 254 0.18 7.31 -12.15
N TYR A 255 -0.73 7.88 -11.35
CA TYR A 255 -0.34 8.76 -10.25
C TYR A 255 0.41 8.03 -9.14
N ILE A 256 0.15 6.74 -8.92
CA ILE A 256 0.81 5.92 -7.89
C ILE A 256 2.33 5.85 -8.12
N ILE A 257 2.79 6.03 -9.35
CA ILE A 257 4.22 6.07 -9.71
C ILE A 257 4.99 7.14 -8.90
N LEU A 258 4.31 8.20 -8.46
CA LEU A 258 4.91 9.27 -7.67
C LEU A 258 5.01 8.95 -6.16
N VAL A 259 4.33 7.91 -5.67
CA VAL A 259 4.34 7.55 -4.23
C VAL A 259 5.74 7.31 -3.69
N PRO A 260 6.65 6.59 -4.37
CA PRO A 260 8.01 6.39 -3.87
C PRO A 260 8.79 7.70 -3.69
N ILE A 261 8.66 8.63 -4.63
CA ILE A 261 9.34 9.94 -4.54
C ILE A 261 8.86 10.70 -3.30
N LEU A 262 7.53 10.77 -3.10
CA LEU A 262 6.96 11.46 -1.95
C LEU A 262 7.27 10.74 -0.65
N GLY A 263 7.33 9.40 -0.66
CA GLY A 263 7.72 8.62 0.50
C GLY A 263 9.15 8.92 0.94
N ILE A 264 10.11 8.99 0.02
CA ILE A 264 11.48 9.39 0.32
C ILE A 264 11.52 10.84 0.84
N LEU A 265 10.87 11.77 0.14
CA LEU A 265 10.84 13.16 0.51
C LEU A 265 10.27 13.37 1.92
N PHE A 266 9.12 12.78 2.21
CA PHE A 266 8.49 12.91 3.53
C PHE A 266 9.27 12.21 4.64
N SER A 267 9.95 11.09 4.34
CA SER A 267 10.83 10.42 5.30
C SER A 267 12.05 11.28 5.63
N ALA A 268 12.63 11.95 4.64
CA ALA A 268 13.72 12.87 4.85
C ALA A 268 13.31 14.08 5.70
N VAL A 269 12.15 14.69 5.36
CA VAL A 269 11.69 15.93 6.03
C VAL A 269 11.12 15.65 7.42
N TRP A 270 10.34 14.58 7.58
CA TRP A 270 9.62 14.27 8.83
C TRP A 270 10.45 13.51 9.84
N LEU A 271 11.27 12.57 9.37
CA LEU A 271 12.08 11.70 10.22
C LEU A 271 13.57 12.06 10.22
N ASN A 272 13.98 13.09 9.47
CA ASN A 272 15.37 13.44 9.24
C ASN A 272 16.21 12.25 8.74
N GLU A 273 15.57 11.35 7.95
CA GLU A 273 16.29 10.22 7.35
C GLU A 273 17.30 10.72 6.31
N GLN A 274 18.52 10.18 6.36
CA GLN A 274 19.54 10.52 5.39
C GLN A 274 19.19 9.96 4.02
N VAL A 275 19.17 10.84 3.02
CA VAL A 275 18.92 10.49 1.63
C VAL A 275 20.28 10.42 0.93
N ASP A 276 20.80 9.20 0.78
CA ASP A 276 22.03 8.99 0.04
C ASP A 276 21.82 9.04 -1.49
N SER A 277 22.92 9.16 -2.24
CA SER A 277 22.87 9.21 -3.70
C SER A 277 22.25 7.97 -4.34
N SER A 278 22.42 6.81 -3.72
CA SER A 278 21.86 5.53 -4.23
C SER A 278 20.34 5.51 -4.12
N LEU A 279 19.78 6.11 -3.05
CA LEU A 279 18.34 6.25 -2.88
C LEU A 279 17.74 7.23 -3.91
N ILE A 280 18.44 8.34 -4.20
CA ILE A 280 18.01 9.31 -5.23
C ILE A 280 18.05 8.66 -6.62
N ILE A 281 19.19 8.11 -7.01
CA ILE A 281 19.38 7.53 -8.33
C ILE A 281 18.45 6.32 -8.50
N GLY A 282 18.38 5.45 -7.49
CA GLY A 282 17.47 4.31 -7.48
C GLY A 282 16.00 4.72 -7.58
N GLY A 283 15.60 5.76 -6.89
CA GLY A 283 14.25 6.34 -6.98
C GLY A 283 13.92 6.87 -8.37
N ILE A 284 14.85 7.63 -8.98
CA ILE A 284 14.69 8.14 -10.36
C ILE A 284 14.56 6.97 -11.34
N LEU A 285 15.42 5.96 -11.24
CA LEU A 285 15.36 4.78 -12.10
C LEU A 285 14.04 4.01 -11.90
N ALA A 286 13.62 3.78 -10.65
CA ALA A 286 12.38 3.08 -10.35
C ALA A 286 11.17 3.79 -10.97
N VAL A 287 11.06 5.09 -10.78
CA VAL A 287 9.96 5.90 -11.33
C VAL A 287 10.00 5.98 -12.85
N SER A 288 11.19 6.18 -13.43
CA SER A 288 11.37 6.18 -14.90
C SER A 288 11.00 4.84 -15.51
N GLY A 289 11.43 3.73 -14.90
CA GLY A 289 11.08 2.38 -15.31
C GLY A 289 9.57 2.13 -15.26
N LEU A 290 8.90 2.53 -14.18
CA LEU A 290 7.45 2.44 -14.06
C LEU A 290 6.73 3.29 -15.12
N GLY A 291 7.26 4.48 -15.42
CA GLY A 291 6.76 5.37 -16.49
C GLY A 291 6.85 4.70 -17.87
N ILE A 292 8.01 4.12 -18.19
CA ILE A 292 8.24 3.38 -19.46
C ILE A 292 7.31 2.17 -19.54
N MET A 293 7.19 1.39 -18.47
CA MET A 293 6.29 0.24 -18.40
C MET A 293 4.83 0.67 -18.66
N HIS A 294 4.38 1.74 -18.02
CA HIS A 294 3.03 2.26 -18.19
C HIS A 294 2.77 2.78 -19.62
N TRP A 295 3.75 3.48 -20.18
CA TRP A 295 3.68 3.92 -21.59
C TRP A 295 3.64 2.73 -22.54
N GLY A 296 4.50 1.73 -22.34
CA GLY A 296 4.50 0.49 -23.15
C GLY A 296 3.15 -0.22 -23.14
N ARG A 297 2.44 -0.24 -21.99
CA ARG A 297 1.08 -0.81 -21.92
C ARG A 297 0.06 -0.06 -22.76
N ARG A 298 0.20 1.24 -22.96
CA ARG A 298 -0.69 2.03 -23.83
C ARG A 298 -0.52 1.69 -25.31
N LEU A 299 0.66 1.20 -25.70
CA LEU A 299 0.95 0.81 -27.09
C LEU A 299 0.37 -0.56 -27.48
N ILE A 300 -0.12 -1.34 -26.51
CA ILE A 300 -0.65 -2.70 -26.72
C ILE A 300 -2.17 -2.70 -27.03
N LYS A 301 -2.79 -1.55 -27.12
CA LYS A 301 -4.23 -1.41 -27.41
C LYS A 301 -4.67 -2.01 -28.72
#